data_f3e4e7946378b2bc7796a62b3984b8d9
#
_entry.id   f3e4e7946378b2bc7796a62b3984b8d9
#
_cell.length_a   1.000
_cell.length_b   1.000
_cell.length_c   1.000
_cell.angle_alpha   90.00
_cell.angle_beta   90.00
_cell.angle_gamma   90.00
#
_symmetry.space_group_name_H-M   'P 1'
#
loop_
_entity.id
_entity.type
_entity.pdbx_description
1 polymer ?
#
loop_
_entity_poly.entity_id
_entity_poly.type
_entity_poly.pdbx_seq_one_letter_code
_entity_poly.pdbx_strand_id
1 'polypeptide(L)' 'MNQFLIDENLSPLIAYHLRRLGYRAKTVPELNLKGKTDQEIIEFAKKNRWVIITGDQEFGLFFYEN' A
#
# COMPACT_ATOMS: atom_id res chain seq x y z
N MET A 1 3.61 -14.30 3.70
CA MET A 1 2.58 -13.51 4.39
C MET A 1 2.39 -12.19 3.67
N ASN A 2 1.15 -11.79 3.43
CA ASN A 2 0.87 -10.57 2.68
C ASN A 2 0.99 -9.33 3.57
N GLN A 3 1.56 -8.30 3.01
CA GLN A 3 1.64 -6.98 3.62
C GLN A 3 0.90 -6.02 2.71
N PHE A 4 0.10 -5.14 3.29
CA PHE A 4 -0.75 -4.23 2.53
C PHE A 4 -0.30 -2.79 2.71
N LEU A 5 -0.10 -2.12 1.58
CA LEU A 5 0.24 -0.70 1.55
C LEU A 5 -1.00 0.07 1.10
N ILE A 6 -1.48 0.97 1.95
CA ILE A 6 -2.72 1.69 1.69
C ILE A 6 -2.40 3.05 1.09
N ASP A 7 -2.94 3.29 -0.10
CA ASP A 7 -2.71 4.53 -0.83
C ASP A 7 -3.33 5.73 -0.10
N GLU A 8 -2.74 6.90 -0.34
CA GLU A 8 -3.16 8.12 0.33
C GLU A 8 -4.59 8.55 0.02
N ASN A 9 -5.11 8.18 -1.15
CA ASN A 9 -6.47 8.57 -1.50
C ASN A 9 -7.53 7.69 -0.86
N LEU A 10 -7.13 6.74 -0.03
CA LEU A 10 -8.06 5.92 0.74
C LEU A 10 -7.99 6.31 2.21
N SER A 11 -9.04 6.00 2.94
CA SER A 11 -9.07 6.27 4.37
C SER A 11 -8.00 5.46 5.10
N PRO A 12 -7.22 6.07 6.00
CA PRO A 12 -6.28 5.32 6.82
C PRO A 12 -6.93 4.28 7.72
N LEU A 13 -8.25 4.36 7.90
CA LEU A 13 -8.98 3.36 8.68
C LEU A 13 -8.91 1.98 8.04
N ILE A 14 -8.66 1.90 6.73
CA ILE A 14 -8.49 0.62 6.07
C ILE A 14 -7.31 -0.12 6.65
N ALA A 15 -6.19 0.56 6.87
CA ALA A 15 -5.02 -0.05 7.49
C ALA A 15 -5.35 -0.51 8.92
N TYR A 16 -6.07 0.32 9.66
CA TYR A 16 -6.46 -0.01 11.02
C TYR A 16 -7.30 -1.30 11.07
N HIS A 17 -8.28 -1.40 10.17
CA HIS A 17 -9.14 -2.59 10.14
C HIS A 17 -8.37 -3.84 9.74
N LEU A 18 -7.45 -3.72 8.78
CA LEU A 18 -6.64 -4.85 8.37
C LEU A 18 -5.73 -5.33 9.50
N ARG A 19 -5.18 -4.39 10.26
CA ARG A 19 -4.36 -4.76 11.42
C ARG A 19 -5.17 -5.51 12.47
N ARG A 20 -6.41 -5.09 12.67
CA ARG A 20 -7.29 -5.78 13.63
C ARG A 20 -7.61 -7.19 13.20
N LEU A 21 -7.58 -7.46 11.89
CA LEU A 21 -7.79 -8.80 11.38
C LEU A 21 -6.52 -9.64 11.38
N GLY A 22 -5.40 -9.08 11.84
CA GLY A 22 -4.16 -9.81 11.93
C GLY A 22 -3.23 -9.62 10.76
N TYR A 23 -3.57 -8.75 9.81
CA TYR A 23 -2.71 -8.49 8.66
C TYR A 23 -1.73 -7.38 8.96
N ARG A 24 -0.59 -7.42 8.28
CA ARG A 24 0.34 -6.31 8.33
C ARG A 24 -0.10 -5.28 7.30
N ALA A 25 -0.41 -4.09 7.74
CA ALA A 25 -0.88 -3.01 6.85
C ALA A 25 -0.29 -1.69 7.30
N LYS A 26 0.14 -0.89 6.34
CA LYS A 26 0.72 0.42 6.59
C LYS A 26 0.20 1.41 5.56
N THR A 27 0.10 2.67 5.95
CA THR A 27 -0.25 3.73 5.02
C THR A 27 1.02 4.29 4.38
N VAL A 28 0.83 5.06 3.30
CA VAL A 28 1.95 5.71 2.63
C VAL A 28 2.78 6.57 3.59
N PRO A 29 2.16 7.44 4.42
CA PRO A 29 2.96 8.23 5.37
C PRO A 29 3.70 7.38 6.39
N GLU A 30 3.11 6.28 6.83
CA GLU A 30 3.75 5.41 7.82
C GLU A 30 5.02 4.76 7.28
N LEU A 31 5.12 4.64 5.96
CA LEU A 31 6.30 4.06 5.32
C LEU A 31 7.25 5.13 4.79
N ASN A 32 7.02 6.39 5.17
CA ASN A 32 7.83 7.53 4.72
C ASN A 32 7.81 7.71 3.21
N LEU A 33 6.67 7.42 2.59
CA LEU A 33 6.51 7.52 1.15
C LEU A 33 5.70 8.74 0.72
N LYS A 34 5.35 9.62 1.68
CA LYS A 34 4.59 10.81 1.35
C LYS A 34 5.37 11.67 0.37
N GLY A 35 4.70 12.14 -0.67
CA GLY A 35 5.33 12.97 -1.69
C GLY A 35 6.05 12.19 -2.77
N LYS A 36 6.13 10.88 -2.64
CA LYS A 36 6.72 10.05 -3.71
C LYS A 36 5.75 9.92 -4.87
N THR A 37 6.29 9.73 -6.06
CA THR A 37 5.47 9.49 -7.24
C THR A 37 4.86 8.09 -7.18
N ASP A 38 3.80 7.88 -7.99
CA ASP A 38 3.19 6.56 -8.09
C ASP A 38 4.22 5.51 -8.48
N GLN A 39 5.10 5.85 -9.43
CA GLN A 39 6.12 4.91 -9.87
C GLN A 39 7.06 4.53 -8.74
N GLU A 40 7.46 5.50 -7.92
CA GLU A 40 8.34 5.24 -6.78
C GLU A 40 7.67 4.34 -5.75
N ILE A 41 6.37 4.56 -5.52
CA ILE A 41 5.61 3.74 -4.58
C ILE A 41 5.48 2.31 -5.10
N ILE A 42 5.22 2.16 -6.40
CA ILE A 42 5.13 0.84 -7.03
C ILE A 42 6.46 0.10 -6.90
N GLU A 43 7.56 0.79 -7.14
CA GLU A 43 8.87 0.17 -7.04
C GLU A 43 9.20 -0.24 -5.62
N PHE A 44 8.84 0.60 -4.65
CA PHE A 44 9.02 0.26 -3.25
C PHE A 44 8.22 -0.98 -2.88
N ALA A 45 6.97 -1.04 -3.33
CA ALA A 45 6.09 -2.16 -3.02
C ALA A 45 6.62 -3.46 -3.61
N LYS A 46 7.09 -3.42 -4.85
CA LYS A 46 7.67 -4.59 -5.48
C LYS A 46 8.93 -5.07 -4.75
N LYS A 47 9.79 -4.14 -4.41
CA LYS A 47 11.06 -4.47 -3.77
C LYS A 47 10.85 -5.05 -2.38
N ASN A 48 9.86 -4.55 -1.66
CA ASN A 48 9.63 -4.91 -0.27
C ASN A 48 8.39 -5.79 -0.06
N ARG A 49 7.79 -6.25 -1.16
CA ARG A 49 6.70 -7.23 -1.15
C ARG A 49 5.42 -6.72 -0.48
N TRP A 50 5.02 -5.51 -0.84
CA TRP A 50 3.77 -4.94 -0.39
C TRP A 50 2.71 -5.08 -1.47
N VAL A 51 1.50 -5.45 -1.07
CA VAL A 51 0.33 -5.42 -1.96
C VAL A 51 -0.29 -4.05 -1.81
N ILE A 52 -0.40 -3.31 -2.91
CA ILE A 52 -0.95 -1.96 -2.88
C ILE A 52 -2.46 -2.02 -2.96
N ILE A 53 -3.13 -1.32 -2.03
CA ILE A 53 -4.58 -1.15 -2.05
C ILE A 53 -4.86 0.31 -2.37
N THR A 54 -5.56 0.55 -3.47
CA THR A 54 -5.83 1.91 -3.94
C THR A 54 -7.15 1.96 -4.67
N GLY A 55 -7.77 3.16 -4.65
CA GLY A 55 -8.95 3.41 -5.45
C GLY A 55 -8.64 3.98 -6.83
N ASP A 56 -7.36 4.22 -7.12
CA ASP A 56 -6.94 4.78 -8.41
C ASP A 56 -6.82 3.66 -9.44
N GLN A 57 -7.57 3.79 -10.55
CA GLN A 57 -7.57 2.76 -11.57
C GLN A 57 -6.22 2.57 -12.23
N GLU A 58 -5.45 3.64 -12.34
CA GLU A 58 -4.12 3.54 -12.92
C GLU A 58 -3.19 2.73 -12.03
N PHE A 59 -3.39 2.82 -10.74
CA PHE A 59 -2.61 2.09 -9.74
C PHE A 59 -3.09 0.65 -9.60
N GLY A 60 -4.36 0.41 -9.85
CA GLY A 60 -5.00 -0.86 -9.55
C GLY A 60 -4.46 -2.05 -10.31
N LEU A 61 -3.68 -1.79 -11.37
CA LEU A 61 -3.07 -2.86 -12.14
C LEU A 61 -1.70 -3.24 -11.61
N PHE A 62 -1.19 -2.51 -10.64
CA PHE A 62 0.14 -2.75 -10.09
C PHE A 62 0.03 -3.26 -8.67
N PHE A 63 0.19 -4.54 -8.52
CA PHE A 63 0.24 -5.15 -7.20
C PHE A 63 1.40 -6.13 -7.17
N TYR A 64 1.89 -6.38 -5.98
CA TYR A 64 2.99 -7.29 -5.82
C TYR A 64 2.55 -8.71 -6.09
N GLU A 65 3.33 -9.40 -6.88
CA GLU A 65 3.05 -10.78 -7.24
C GLU A 65 4.30 -11.62 -7.02
N ASN A 66 4.14 -12.70 -6.34
CA ASN A 66 5.25 -13.59 -6.06
C ASN A 66 5.70 -14.30 -7.31
#